data_81a53bba6cb369e5307769820a1c930a
#
_entry.id   81a53bba6cb369e5307769820a1c930a
#
_cell.length_a   1.000
_cell.length_b   1.000
_cell.length_c   1.000
_cell.angle_alpha   90.00
_cell.angle_beta   90.00
_cell.angle_gamma   90.00
#
_symmetry.space_group_name_H-M   'P 1'
#
loop_
_entity.id
_entity.type
_entity.pdbx_description
1 polymer ?
#
loop_
_entity_poly.entity_id
_entity_poly.type
_entity_poly.pdbx_seq_one_letter_code
_entity_poly.pdbx_strand_id
1 'polypeptide(L)'
;MYLRRLGPALAAGGALGLAAYRQTTVRAKSEDTFSADELAANDGTDGRPLWISFQGAVHDVTAFAKEHPGGKFIEMAAGGDVETFWRYWHYHFHSPKVQDALQRTRIGLLAPTDRTDADAEDPYHADPPRGPAHVSYIARPYNSETDRKVLSASYITPTDALYVRNHAPVPPIADAASHRVAFVDGEHEVSMSVPELASRFASATVTSILQCAGNRAGDDARDSGPNGFKGTPFEGIDCGMVGNVQWSGVRLAELLPAMFPRLRNLTGDNLHIIFEGADGYESSTPAKMVLGDGADCLLATHMNGDALAADHGFPCRALLPGIAGARSVKWLTAIRLSETPSAAPWNAAYYRQSDDAEVQALPLQSIILQPAPRERVAAAADGTVAVQGVAYPGAGGAAIKGVEVSADDGKSWHAATLLRDEVLKDDATAPHHWLRWTARLPLGAG
;
A
#
# COMPACT_ATOMS: atom_id res chain seq x y z
N MET A 1 25.48 13.71 38.72
CA MET A 1 25.98 14.67 39.74
C MET A 1 26.99 15.58 39.04
N TYR A 2 26.51 16.74 38.55
CA TYR A 2 27.27 17.98 38.36
C TYR A 2 26.29 19.08 37.97
N LEU A 3 25.86 19.84 38.95
CA LEU A 3 25.18 21.12 38.85
C LEU A 3 26.24 22.19 38.53
N ARG A 4 26.02 23.05 37.53
CA ARG A 4 26.62 24.37 37.49
C ARG A 4 25.53 25.43 37.34
N ARG A 5 25.50 26.30 38.37
CA ARG A 5 24.73 27.53 38.46
C ARG A 5 25.29 28.57 37.50
N LEU A 6 24.39 29.31 36.85
CA LEU A 6 24.71 30.62 36.26
C LEU A 6 23.91 31.69 37.02
N GLY A 7 24.63 32.67 37.51
CA GLY A 7 24.09 33.83 38.19
C GLY A 7 23.67 34.96 37.23
N PRO A 8 23.04 36.01 37.72
CA PRO A 8 22.36 37.01 36.95
C PRO A 8 23.27 38.16 36.48
N ALA A 9 23.04 38.70 35.30
CA ALA A 9 23.64 39.94 34.84
C ALA A 9 22.51 40.93 34.41
N LEU A 10 22.56 41.98 35.10
CA LEU A 10 21.97 43.33 35.07
C LEU A 10 21.42 43.84 33.74
N ALA A 11 20.32 44.58 33.94
CA ALA A 11 19.63 45.49 33.02
C ALA A 11 20.49 46.69 32.62
N ALA A 12 20.41 47.12 31.37
CA ALA A 12 20.67 48.51 31.00
C ALA A 12 19.63 48.94 29.95
N GLY A 13 18.94 50.02 30.21
CA GLY A 13 17.84 50.54 29.44
C GLY A 13 18.28 51.21 28.14
N GLY A 14 17.35 51.24 27.22
CA GLY A 14 17.40 52.03 25.98
C GLY A 14 16.02 52.20 25.44
N ALA A 15 15.37 53.31 25.83
CA ALA A 15 14.16 53.79 25.18
C ALA A 15 14.54 54.39 23.82
N LEU A 16 13.88 53.93 22.73
CA LEU A 16 13.76 54.74 21.50
C LEU A 16 12.70 54.10 20.54
N GLY A 17 11.72 54.90 20.19
CA GLY A 17 11.09 54.86 18.88
C GLY A 17 9.84 53.98 18.73
N LEU A 18 8.68 54.43 19.26
CA LEU A 18 7.38 54.08 18.73
C LEU A 18 7.24 54.64 17.29
N ALA A 19 7.63 53.87 16.31
CA ALA A 19 7.21 54.11 14.93
C ALA A 19 5.76 53.59 14.80
N ALA A 20 4.82 54.52 14.61
CA ALA A 20 3.43 54.27 14.31
C ALA A 20 3.35 53.45 13.02
N TYR A 21 3.09 52.15 13.17
CA TYR A 21 2.70 51.29 12.04
C TYR A 21 1.30 51.75 11.62
N ARG A 22 1.24 52.55 10.54
CA ARG A 22 -0.01 52.83 9.87
C ARG A 22 -0.59 51.49 9.39
N GLN A 23 -1.61 50.99 10.09
CA GLN A 23 -2.51 50.01 9.57
C GLN A 23 -3.19 50.59 8.33
N THR A 24 -2.66 50.25 7.17
CA THR A 24 -3.42 50.29 5.95
C THR A 24 -4.52 49.26 6.09
N THR A 25 -5.72 49.70 6.43
CA THR A 25 -6.94 48.91 6.32
C THR A 25 -7.11 48.56 4.85
N VAL A 26 -6.58 47.42 4.43
CA VAL A 26 -7.01 46.73 3.23
C VAL A 26 -8.48 46.41 3.48
N ARG A 27 -9.40 47.10 2.80
CA ARG A 27 -10.81 46.72 2.75
C ARG A 27 -10.83 45.31 2.21
N ALA A 28 -11.07 44.31 3.08
CA ALA A 28 -11.34 42.96 2.66
C ALA A 28 -12.52 43.04 1.67
N LYS A 29 -12.33 42.51 0.46
CA LYS A 29 -13.46 42.14 -0.40
C LYS A 29 -14.35 41.25 0.46
N SER A 30 -15.67 41.45 0.41
CA SER A 30 -16.61 40.54 1.02
C SER A 30 -16.30 39.14 0.43
N GLU A 31 -15.85 38.22 1.27
CA GLU A 31 -15.64 36.83 0.83
C GLU A 31 -17.02 36.25 0.50
N ASP A 32 -17.10 35.55 -0.62
CA ASP A 32 -18.31 34.84 -1.02
C ASP A 32 -18.66 33.80 0.06
N THR A 33 -19.95 33.65 0.33
CA THR A 33 -20.44 32.68 1.33
C THR A 33 -21.23 31.63 0.60
N PHE A 34 -20.92 30.37 0.85
CA PHE A 34 -21.52 29.20 0.25
C PHE A 34 -22.29 28.39 1.29
N SER A 35 -23.40 27.78 0.89
CA SER A 35 -24.13 26.81 1.71
C SER A 35 -23.47 25.42 1.67
N ALA A 36 -23.81 24.55 2.62
CA ALA A 36 -23.41 23.14 2.59
C ALA A 36 -23.94 22.41 1.34
N ASP A 37 -25.15 22.77 0.88
CA ASP A 37 -25.73 22.19 -0.34
C ASP A 37 -24.96 22.61 -1.60
N GLU A 38 -24.49 23.86 -1.68
CA GLU A 38 -23.65 24.32 -2.78
C GLU A 38 -22.28 23.63 -2.76
N LEU A 39 -21.68 23.42 -1.58
CA LEU A 39 -20.46 22.65 -1.44
C LEU A 39 -20.68 21.21 -1.94
N ALA A 40 -21.71 20.53 -1.43
CA ALA A 40 -22.03 19.14 -1.79
C ALA A 40 -22.36 18.96 -3.28
N ALA A 41 -22.98 19.96 -3.91
CA ALA A 41 -23.27 19.94 -5.34
C ALA A 41 -22.03 20.03 -6.23
N ASN A 42 -20.89 20.53 -5.71
CA ASN A 42 -19.64 20.67 -6.44
C ASN A 42 -18.66 19.56 -6.08
N ASP A 43 -19.04 18.33 -6.34
CA ASP A 43 -18.34 17.09 -5.99
C ASP A 43 -17.39 16.56 -7.09
N GLY A 44 -17.18 17.33 -8.17
CA GLY A 44 -16.31 16.93 -9.29
C GLY A 44 -16.95 15.95 -10.28
N THR A 45 -18.19 15.48 -10.04
CA THR A 45 -18.88 14.58 -10.98
C THR A 45 -19.57 15.37 -12.11
N ASP A 46 -19.85 14.71 -13.22
CA ASP A 46 -20.58 15.27 -14.38
C ASP A 46 -20.02 16.62 -14.89
N GLY A 47 -18.69 16.80 -14.80
CA GLY A 47 -18.02 18.03 -15.22
C GLY A 47 -18.21 19.23 -14.29
N ARG A 48 -18.77 19.02 -13.11
CA ARG A 48 -18.88 20.04 -12.05
C ARG A 48 -17.51 20.31 -11.41
N PRO A 49 -17.31 21.50 -10.81
CA PRO A 49 -16.12 21.77 -10.01
C PRO A 49 -15.98 20.78 -8.87
N LEU A 50 -14.74 20.56 -8.43
CA LEU A 50 -14.44 19.79 -7.23
C LEU A 50 -14.12 20.76 -6.08
N TRP A 51 -15.06 20.91 -5.17
CA TRP A 51 -14.90 21.75 -3.99
C TRP A 51 -14.72 20.92 -2.74
N ILE A 52 -13.96 21.46 -1.80
CA ILE A 52 -13.77 20.90 -0.45
C ILE A 52 -13.87 22.02 0.56
N SER A 53 -14.17 21.71 1.82
CA SER A 53 -14.03 22.67 2.91
C SER A 53 -12.87 22.29 3.84
N PHE A 54 -12.28 23.32 4.46
CA PHE A 54 -11.28 23.18 5.52
C PHE A 54 -11.41 24.35 6.49
N GLN A 55 -11.66 24.06 7.77
CA GLN A 55 -11.85 25.05 8.83
C GLN A 55 -12.88 26.15 8.45
N GLY A 56 -13.94 25.74 7.79
CA GLY A 56 -15.01 26.62 7.34
C GLY A 56 -14.66 27.51 6.13
N ALA A 57 -13.50 27.35 5.53
CA ALA A 57 -13.18 27.93 4.22
C ALA A 57 -13.53 26.95 3.11
N VAL A 58 -14.05 27.45 1.97
CA VAL A 58 -14.35 26.68 0.77
C VAL A 58 -13.24 26.86 -0.25
N HIS A 59 -12.81 25.75 -0.86
CA HIS A 59 -11.70 25.68 -1.79
C HIS A 59 -12.14 25.01 -3.09
N ASP A 60 -11.90 25.64 -4.24
CA ASP A 60 -12.03 24.99 -5.54
C ASP A 60 -10.69 24.31 -5.88
N VAL A 61 -10.69 23.01 -5.74
CA VAL A 61 -9.50 22.18 -5.99
C VAL A 61 -9.54 21.45 -7.33
N THR A 62 -10.46 21.78 -8.22
CA THR A 62 -10.65 21.15 -9.53
C THR A 62 -9.36 21.05 -10.34
N ALA A 63 -8.60 22.13 -10.44
CA ALA A 63 -7.31 22.12 -11.14
C ALA A 63 -6.23 21.37 -10.33
N PHE A 64 -6.19 21.61 -9.01
CA PHE A 64 -5.19 21.04 -8.12
C PHE A 64 -5.34 19.50 -7.96
N ALA A 65 -6.54 18.98 -8.05
CA ALA A 65 -6.78 17.53 -7.95
C ALA A 65 -5.97 16.72 -8.98
N LYS A 66 -5.72 17.30 -10.15
CA LYS A 66 -4.89 16.69 -11.21
C LYS A 66 -3.41 16.60 -10.86
N GLU A 67 -2.95 17.48 -9.97
CA GLU A 67 -1.55 17.59 -9.53
C GLU A 67 -1.36 17.16 -8.07
N HIS A 68 -2.45 16.69 -7.43
CA HIS A 68 -2.41 16.32 -6.01
C HIS A 68 -1.42 15.18 -5.77
N PRO A 69 -0.45 15.32 -4.84
CA PRO A 69 0.56 14.28 -4.59
C PRO A 69 0.00 12.93 -4.16
N GLY A 70 -1.21 12.90 -3.57
CA GLY A 70 -1.94 11.68 -3.22
C GLY A 70 -2.88 11.17 -4.34
N GLY A 71 -2.81 11.75 -5.56
CA GLY A 71 -3.69 11.38 -6.68
C GLY A 71 -5.17 11.61 -6.35
N LYS A 72 -6.02 10.69 -6.75
CA LYS A 72 -7.47 10.73 -6.56
C LYS A 72 -7.93 10.76 -5.09
N PHE A 73 -7.06 10.60 -4.11
CA PHE A 73 -7.47 10.63 -2.70
C PHE A 73 -8.10 11.96 -2.27
N ILE A 74 -7.79 13.08 -2.94
CA ILE A 74 -8.46 14.34 -2.68
C ILE A 74 -9.94 14.30 -3.07
N GLU A 75 -10.32 13.47 -4.05
CA GLU A 75 -11.69 13.29 -4.51
C GLU A 75 -12.59 12.65 -3.44
N MET A 76 -12.00 11.93 -2.46
CA MET A 76 -12.75 11.35 -1.34
C MET A 76 -13.39 12.42 -0.44
N ALA A 77 -12.84 13.63 -0.43
CA ALA A 77 -13.38 14.76 0.31
C ALA A 77 -14.25 15.68 -0.56
N ALA A 78 -14.50 15.30 -1.82
CA ALA A 78 -15.25 16.12 -2.77
C ALA A 78 -16.67 16.44 -2.26
N GLY A 79 -17.05 17.71 -2.31
CA GLY A 79 -18.33 18.18 -1.77
C GLY A 79 -18.43 18.18 -0.23
N GLY A 80 -17.33 17.96 0.49
CA GLY A 80 -17.33 17.81 1.94
C GLY A 80 -16.10 18.40 2.64
N ASP A 81 -15.95 18.07 3.94
CA ASP A 81 -14.88 18.56 4.80
C ASP A 81 -13.67 17.60 4.77
N VAL A 82 -12.50 18.12 4.40
CA VAL A 82 -11.26 17.37 4.38
C VAL A 82 -10.73 17.00 5.76
N GLU A 83 -11.10 17.73 6.84
CA GLU A 83 -10.60 17.46 8.18
C GLU A 83 -10.96 16.05 8.64
N THR A 84 -12.06 15.52 8.16
CA THR A 84 -12.49 14.14 8.38
C THR A 84 -11.39 13.13 8.02
N PHE A 85 -10.69 13.38 6.92
CA PHE A 85 -9.58 12.55 6.47
C PHE A 85 -8.25 12.99 7.10
N TRP A 86 -8.00 14.28 7.22
CA TRP A 86 -6.72 14.81 7.71
C TRP A 86 -6.47 14.54 9.18
N ARG A 87 -7.48 14.28 9.99
CA ARG A 87 -7.30 13.79 11.37
C ARG A 87 -6.38 12.58 11.47
N TYR A 88 -6.35 11.76 10.42
CA TYR A 88 -5.52 10.56 10.35
C TYR A 88 -4.20 10.79 9.60
N TRP A 89 -4.11 11.89 8.83
CA TRP A 89 -2.94 12.28 8.08
C TRP A 89 -2.42 13.65 8.56
N HIS A 90 -1.93 13.70 9.80
CA HIS A 90 -1.47 14.92 10.46
C HIS A 90 -0.49 15.78 9.64
N TYR A 91 0.23 15.18 8.70
CA TYR A 91 1.11 15.88 7.78
C TYR A 91 0.42 17.05 7.07
N HIS A 92 -0.85 16.89 6.69
CA HIS A 92 -1.60 17.93 5.97
C HIS A 92 -1.78 19.22 6.79
N PHE A 93 -1.98 19.11 8.11
CA PHE A 93 -2.15 20.26 8.98
C PHE A 93 -0.90 21.14 9.10
N HIS A 94 0.29 20.55 8.94
CA HIS A 94 1.56 21.21 9.24
C HIS A 94 2.44 21.44 8.01
N SER A 95 2.04 20.94 6.84
CA SER A 95 2.83 21.07 5.62
C SER A 95 2.72 22.46 5.01
N PRO A 96 3.83 23.22 4.84
CA PRO A 96 3.80 24.50 4.15
C PRO A 96 3.25 24.43 2.72
N LYS A 97 3.47 23.30 2.02
CA LYS A 97 2.93 23.07 0.67
C LYS A 97 1.41 22.95 0.67
N VAL A 98 0.84 22.31 1.69
CA VAL A 98 -0.61 22.20 1.84
C VAL A 98 -1.21 23.56 2.18
N GLN A 99 -0.60 24.31 3.10
CA GLN A 99 -1.06 25.65 3.45
C GLN A 99 -1.03 26.61 2.24
N ASP A 100 0.01 26.55 1.43
CA ASP A 100 0.10 27.32 0.18
C ASP A 100 -0.98 26.89 -0.84
N ALA A 101 -1.26 25.60 -1.00
CA ALA A 101 -2.33 25.11 -1.86
C ALA A 101 -3.70 25.59 -1.38
N LEU A 102 -3.98 25.54 -0.07
CA LEU A 102 -5.22 26.07 0.51
C LEU A 102 -5.39 27.56 0.25
N GLN A 103 -4.31 28.36 0.39
CA GLN A 103 -4.38 29.80 0.09
C GLN A 103 -4.71 30.08 -1.39
N ARG A 104 -4.15 29.31 -2.31
CA ARG A 104 -4.35 29.49 -3.76
C ARG A 104 -5.72 29.04 -4.25
N THR A 105 -6.30 28.03 -3.59
CA THR A 105 -7.57 27.40 -4.02
C THR A 105 -8.79 27.98 -3.31
N ARG A 106 -8.61 28.81 -2.29
CA ARG A 106 -9.70 29.37 -1.51
C ARG A 106 -10.60 30.28 -2.37
N ILE A 107 -11.92 30.01 -2.32
CA ILE A 107 -12.93 30.77 -3.06
C ILE A 107 -13.92 31.50 -2.13
N GLY A 108 -14.01 31.12 -0.84
CA GLY A 108 -14.90 31.78 0.11
C GLY A 108 -15.02 31.05 1.44
N LEU A 109 -16.15 31.22 2.11
CA LEU A 109 -16.47 30.61 3.42
C LEU A 109 -17.78 29.85 3.34
N LEU A 110 -17.90 28.80 4.16
CA LEU A 110 -19.20 28.21 4.46
C LEU A 110 -20.06 29.18 5.31
N ALA A 111 -21.35 29.16 5.07
CA ALA A 111 -22.31 29.88 5.89
C ALA A 111 -22.15 29.48 7.36
N PRO A 112 -22.25 30.43 8.32
CA PRO A 112 -22.05 30.10 9.74
C PRO A 112 -22.99 29.01 10.29
N THR A 113 -24.19 28.91 9.73
CA THR A 113 -25.19 27.88 10.05
C THR A 113 -24.82 26.50 9.57
N ASP A 114 -23.95 26.40 8.56
CA ASP A 114 -23.60 25.16 7.85
C ASP A 114 -22.20 24.68 8.23
N ARG A 115 -21.55 25.41 9.13
CA ARG A 115 -20.28 24.97 9.74
C ARG A 115 -20.58 23.96 10.82
N THR A 116 -20.50 22.70 10.47
CA THR A 116 -20.60 21.62 11.44
C THR A 116 -19.23 21.41 12.08
N ASP A 117 -19.16 21.53 13.41
CA ASP A 117 -18.07 20.95 14.18
C ASP A 117 -18.25 19.42 14.11
N ALA A 118 -17.59 18.80 13.15
CA ALA A 118 -17.06 17.46 13.21
C ALA A 118 -17.94 16.27 13.62
N ASP A 119 -19.24 16.25 13.32
CA ASP A 119 -20.01 15.00 13.26
C ASP A 119 -19.99 14.37 11.84
N ALA A 120 -19.02 14.74 11.02
CA ALA A 120 -18.77 14.04 9.76
C ALA A 120 -18.51 12.56 10.09
N GLU A 121 -19.29 11.68 9.48
CA GLU A 121 -19.16 10.24 9.64
C GLU A 121 -17.71 9.80 9.46
N ASP A 122 -17.18 9.02 10.39
CA ASP A 122 -15.82 8.52 10.34
C ASP A 122 -15.63 7.73 9.02
N PRO A 123 -14.77 8.17 8.07
CA PRO A 123 -14.62 7.48 6.80
C PRO A 123 -14.12 6.04 6.95
N TYR A 124 -13.57 5.71 8.13
CA TYR A 124 -13.11 4.36 8.47
C TYR A 124 -14.13 3.54 9.26
N HIS A 125 -15.39 4.02 9.41
CA HIS A 125 -16.43 3.33 10.17
C HIS A 125 -16.74 1.93 9.61
N ALA A 126 -16.59 1.75 8.28
CA ALA A 126 -16.83 0.48 7.60
C ALA A 126 -15.59 -0.44 7.57
N ASP A 127 -14.47 0.00 8.13
CA ASP A 127 -13.27 -0.82 8.18
C ASP A 127 -13.52 -2.11 8.99
N PRO A 128 -13.10 -3.29 8.49
CA PRO A 128 -13.34 -4.54 9.18
C PRO A 128 -12.55 -4.62 10.50
N PRO A 129 -13.02 -5.38 11.49
CA PRO A 129 -12.26 -5.68 12.69
C PRO A 129 -11.04 -6.53 12.35
N ARG A 130 -9.90 -6.28 13.01
CA ARG A 130 -8.64 -7.01 12.78
C ARG A 130 -8.21 -7.74 14.04
N GLY A 131 -7.66 -8.93 13.84
CA GLY A 131 -7.26 -9.83 14.91
C GLY A 131 -5.86 -9.54 15.49
N PRO A 132 -5.49 -10.24 16.58
CA PRO A 132 -4.21 -10.05 17.28
C PRO A 132 -2.99 -10.63 16.53
N ALA A 133 -3.18 -11.32 15.42
CA ALA A 133 -2.09 -11.84 14.58
C ALA A 133 -1.34 -10.74 13.77
N HIS A 134 -1.85 -9.52 13.82
CA HIS A 134 -1.29 -8.37 13.15
C HIS A 134 -0.44 -7.52 14.09
N VAL A 135 0.75 -7.15 13.64
CA VAL A 135 1.58 -6.10 14.25
C VAL A 135 1.26 -4.79 13.51
N SER A 136 0.41 -3.96 14.11
CA SER A 136 -0.06 -2.73 13.47
C SER A 136 0.94 -1.58 13.64
N TYR A 137 1.24 -0.85 12.56
CA TYR A 137 2.05 0.37 12.55
C TYR A 137 1.22 1.63 12.45
N ILE A 138 0.14 1.57 11.65
CA ILE A 138 -0.76 2.70 11.41
C ILE A 138 -2.18 2.17 11.54
N ALA A 139 -2.95 2.80 12.42
CA ALA A 139 -4.34 2.39 12.64
C ALA A 139 -5.27 2.85 11.51
N ARG A 140 -4.98 4.00 10.88
CA ARG A 140 -5.84 4.60 9.85
C ARG A 140 -5.01 5.45 8.86
N PRO A 141 -4.97 5.10 7.56
CA PRO A 141 -5.44 3.82 7.01
C PRO A 141 -4.69 2.65 7.62
N TYR A 142 -5.35 1.50 7.76
CA TYR A 142 -4.76 0.39 8.49
C TYR A 142 -3.57 -0.22 7.75
N ASN A 143 -2.46 -0.36 8.47
CA ASN A 143 -1.23 -0.97 7.97
C ASN A 143 -0.60 -1.83 9.05
N SER A 144 -0.32 -3.08 8.70
CA SER A 144 0.22 -4.08 9.64
C SER A 144 1.11 -5.08 8.96
N GLU A 145 1.93 -5.74 9.75
CA GLU A 145 2.63 -6.98 9.41
C GLU A 145 1.88 -8.20 9.95
N THR A 146 2.14 -9.36 9.36
CA THR A 146 1.87 -10.65 9.98
C THR A 146 2.91 -10.91 11.08
N ASP A 147 2.49 -11.37 12.25
CA ASP A 147 3.42 -11.75 13.32
C ASP A 147 4.37 -12.87 12.85
N ARG A 148 5.66 -12.77 13.18
CA ARG A 148 6.71 -13.73 12.78
C ARG A 148 6.41 -15.15 13.20
N LYS A 149 5.78 -15.35 14.37
CA LYS A 149 5.42 -16.69 14.88
C LYS A 149 4.35 -17.30 14.01
N VAL A 150 3.38 -16.49 13.55
CA VAL A 150 2.33 -16.93 12.62
C VAL A 150 2.93 -17.33 11.28
N LEU A 151 3.82 -16.47 10.72
CA LEU A 151 4.53 -16.80 9.47
C LEU A 151 5.37 -18.07 9.56
N SER A 152 5.97 -18.32 10.73
CA SER A 152 6.80 -19.53 10.95
C SER A 152 6.00 -20.79 11.23
N ALA A 153 4.70 -20.70 11.53
CA ALA A 153 3.89 -21.82 11.99
C ALA A 153 3.44 -22.75 10.87
N SER A 154 3.17 -22.22 9.66
CA SER A 154 2.60 -23.02 8.57
C SER A 154 3.12 -22.62 7.19
N TYR A 155 2.96 -23.54 6.22
CA TYR A 155 3.28 -23.27 4.81
C TYR A 155 2.33 -22.21 4.21
N ILE A 156 1.04 -22.29 4.51
CA ILE A 156 0.03 -21.32 4.09
C ILE A 156 -0.20 -20.32 5.22
N THR A 157 -0.11 -19.03 4.90
CA THR A 157 -0.44 -17.93 5.82
C THR A 157 -1.96 -17.84 5.98
N PRO A 158 -2.51 -17.90 7.22
CA PRO A 158 -3.95 -17.75 7.44
C PRO A 158 -4.50 -16.42 6.89
N THR A 159 -5.73 -16.46 6.40
CA THR A 159 -6.39 -15.27 5.79
C THR A 159 -6.49 -14.10 6.75
N ASP A 160 -6.86 -14.36 8.00
CA ASP A 160 -7.04 -13.37 9.06
C ASP A 160 -5.73 -12.87 9.68
N ALA A 161 -4.60 -13.44 9.24
CA ALA A 161 -3.27 -13.06 9.71
C ALA A 161 -2.42 -12.41 8.61
N LEU A 162 -2.79 -12.54 7.33
CA LEU A 162 -2.05 -11.93 6.24
C LEU A 162 -1.96 -10.42 6.43
N TYR A 163 -0.77 -9.87 6.29
CA TYR A 163 -0.53 -8.44 6.43
C TYR A 163 -1.52 -7.58 5.62
N VAL A 164 -1.83 -6.41 6.16
CA VAL A 164 -2.72 -5.44 5.50
C VAL A 164 -1.93 -4.18 5.17
N ARG A 165 -2.08 -3.71 3.93
CA ARG A 165 -1.57 -2.41 3.47
C ARG A 165 -2.69 -1.67 2.76
N ASN A 166 -3.26 -0.67 3.43
CA ASN A 166 -4.29 0.21 2.90
C ASN A 166 -3.74 1.63 2.72
N HIS A 167 -4.19 2.34 1.70
CA HIS A 167 -3.86 3.73 1.43
C HIS A 167 -5.02 4.66 1.81
N ALA A 168 -6.23 4.11 1.92
CA ALA A 168 -7.49 4.76 2.18
C ALA A 168 -8.38 3.84 3.03
N PRO A 169 -9.59 4.28 3.46
CA PRO A 169 -10.59 3.40 4.05
C PRO A 169 -10.91 2.21 3.15
N VAL A 170 -11.31 1.10 3.75
CA VAL A 170 -11.80 -0.07 3.01
C VAL A 170 -13.11 0.30 2.32
N PRO A 171 -13.23 0.15 0.98
CA PRO A 171 -14.47 0.48 0.29
C PRO A 171 -15.64 -0.39 0.79
N PRO A 172 -16.82 0.18 1.07
CA PRO A 172 -17.97 -0.54 1.58
C PRO A 172 -18.70 -1.30 0.45
N ILE A 173 -18.06 -2.30 -0.15
CA ILE A 173 -18.62 -3.13 -1.22
C ILE A 173 -19.50 -4.20 -0.59
N ALA A 174 -20.81 -4.06 -0.72
CA ALA A 174 -21.78 -4.92 -0.05
C ALA A 174 -21.95 -6.28 -0.76
N ASP A 175 -21.80 -6.33 -2.10
CA ASP A 175 -22.17 -7.50 -2.89
C ASP A 175 -21.28 -7.69 -4.12
N ALA A 176 -20.80 -8.91 -4.31
CA ALA A 176 -19.98 -9.28 -5.47
C ALA A 176 -20.79 -9.30 -6.79
N ALA A 177 -22.11 -9.53 -6.73
CA ALA A 177 -22.94 -9.60 -7.93
C ALA A 177 -23.19 -8.23 -8.58
N SER A 178 -23.26 -7.19 -7.77
CA SER A 178 -23.43 -5.81 -8.23
C SER A 178 -22.10 -5.14 -8.59
N HIS A 179 -20.98 -5.65 -8.07
CA HIS A 179 -19.66 -5.10 -8.34
C HIS A 179 -19.22 -5.38 -9.79
N ARG A 180 -18.77 -4.35 -10.48
CA ARG A 180 -18.37 -4.45 -11.89
C ARG A 180 -16.93 -4.01 -12.09
N VAL A 181 -16.26 -4.68 -13.02
CA VAL A 181 -14.91 -4.33 -13.48
C VAL A 181 -15.02 -3.86 -14.93
N ALA A 182 -14.58 -2.64 -15.19
CA ALA A 182 -14.48 -2.08 -16.54
C ALA A 182 -13.16 -2.52 -17.20
N PHE A 183 -13.22 -2.89 -18.47
CA PHE A 183 -12.06 -3.19 -19.31
C PHE A 183 -12.01 -2.12 -20.41
N VAL A 184 -10.96 -1.29 -20.41
CA VAL A 184 -10.89 -0.07 -21.22
C VAL A 184 -9.67 -0.09 -22.14
N ASP A 185 -9.88 0.08 -23.45
CA ASP A 185 -8.83 0.26 -24.47
C ASP A 185 -9.20 1.46 -25.35
N GLY A 186 -8.66 2.64 -25.02
CA GLY A 186 -9.04 3.90 -25.65
C GLY A 186 -10.50 4.25 -25.39
N GLU A 187 -11.31 4.38 -26.44
CA GLU A 187 -12.75 4.65 -26.35
C GLU A 187 -13.59 3.37 -26.19
N HIS A 188 -12.96 2.20 -26.29
CA HIS A 188 -13.66 0.93 -26.16
C HIS A 188 -13.71 0.50 -24.69
N GLU A 189 -14.93 0.31 -24.18
CA GLU A 189 -15.15 -0.14 -22.80
C GLU A 189 -16.13 -1.32 -22.77
N VAL A 190 -15.78 -2.34 -22.00
CA VAL A 190 -16.65 -3.48 -21.66
C VAL A 190 -16.64 -3.63 -20.15
N SER A 191 -17.80 -3.73 -19.54
CA SER A 191 -17.93 -3.91 -18.10
C SER A 191 -18.54 -5.28 -17.77
N MET A 192 -17.96 -5.99 -16.81
CA MET A 192 -18.42 -7.32 -16.38
C MET A 192 -18.47 -7.40 -14.85
N SER A 193 -19.49 -8.06 -14.34
CA SER A 193 -19.54 -8.43 -12.91
C SER A 193 -18.66 -9.66 -12.61
N VAL A 194 -18.36 -9.88 -11.33
CA VAL A 194 -17.59 -11.05 -10.89
C VAL A 194 -18.28 -12.37 -11.28
N PRO A 195 -19.62 -12.55 -11.14
CA PRO A 195 -20.31 -13.74 -11.63
C PRO A 195 -20.25 -13.90 -13.16
N GLU A 196 -20.34 -12.82 -13.93
CA GLU A 196 -20.21 -12.88 -15.41
C GLU A 196 -18.81 -13.36 -15.80
N LEU A 197 -17.75 -12.87 -15.12
CA LEU A 197 -16.39 -13.34 -15.34
C LEU A 197 -16.25 -14.84 -15.03
N ALA A 198 -16.77 -15.27 -13.87
CA ALA A 198 -16.73 -16.68 -13.46
C ALA A 198 -17.52 -17.61 -14.42
N SER A 199 -18.55 -17.10 -15.08
CA SER A 199 -19.33 -17.89 -16.05
C SER A 199 -18.63 -18.05 -17.41
N ARG A 200 -17.72 -17.13 -17.74
CA ARG A 200 -17.06 -17.07 -19.06
C ARG A 200 -15.66 -17.66 -19.08
N PHE A 201 -14.99 -17.64 -17.96
CA PHE A 201 -13.59 -18.07 -17.83
C PHE A 201 -13.43 -19.14 -16.76
N ALA A 202 -12.55 -20.08 -17.02
CA ALA A 202 -12.23 -21.13 -16.05
C ALA A 202 -11.50 -20.51 -14.83
N SER A 203 -11.84 -21.01 -13.63
CA SER A 203 -11.10 -20.66 -12.43
C SER A 203 -9.81 -21.46 -12.38
N ALA A 204 -8.74 -20.80 -12.00
CA ALA A 204 -7.45 -21.41 -11.68
C ALA A 204 -7.08 -21.12 -10.22
N THR A 205 -6.28 -22.02 -9.62
CA THR A 205 -5.72 -21.84 -8.28
C THR A 205 -4.21 -21.78 -8.37
N VAL A 206 -3.62 -20.80 -7.66
CA VAL A 206 -2.17 -20.56 -7.61
C VAL A 206 -1.77 -20.28 -6.18
N THR A 207 -0.77 -21.01 -5.67
CA THR A 207 -0.12 -20.64 -4.41
C THR A 207 1.03 -19.70 -4.70
N SER A 208 0.98 -18.52 -4.10
CA SER A 208 1.98 -17.50 -4.33
C SER A 208 2.22 -16.66 -3.08
N ILE A 209 3.46 -16.20 -2.93
CA ILE A 209 3.75 -15.11 -2.01
C ILE A 209 3.08 -13.83 -2.51
N LEU A 210 2.60 -13.04 -1.56
CA LEU A 210 2.27 -11.63 -1.75
C LEU A 210 3.15 -10.84 -0.79
N GLN A 211 4.00 -9.94 -1.33
CA GLN A 211 4.93 -9.14 -0.54
C GLN A 211 4.73 -7.65 -0.84
N CYS A 212 4.61 -6.84 0.22
CA CYS A 212 4.65 -5.38 0.10
C CYS A 212 6.05 -4.91 -0.36
N ALA A 213 6.09 -3.88 -1.20
CA ALA A 213 7.35 -3.24 -1.59
C ALA A 213 8.15 -2.69 -0.39
N GLY A 214 7.45 -2.31 0.70
CA GLY A 214 8.06 -1.81 1.94
C GLY A 214 8.43 -2.90 2.95
N ASN A 215 8.33 -4.19 2.62
CA ASN A 215 8.77 -5.26 3.52
C ASN A 215 10.25 -5.07 3.88
N ARG A 216 10.60 -5.15 5.17
CA ARG A 216 11.95 -4.91 5.69
C ARG A 216 12.45 -3.45 5.57
N ALA A 217 11.54 -2.46 5.50
CA ALA A 217 11.92 -1.05 5.48
C ALA A 217 12.73 -0.62 6.72
N GLY A 218 12.57 -1.31 7.86
CA GLY A 218 13.40 -1.12 9.05
C GLY A 218 14.86 -1.53 8.87
N ASP A 219 15.16 -2.53 8.01
CA ASP A 219 16.54 -2.88 7.65
C ASP A 219 17.16 -1.73 6.83
N ASP A 220 16.41 -1.23 5.85
CA ASP A 220 16.80 -0.10 5.01
C ASP A 220 17.05 1.18 5.83
N ALA A 221 16.22 1.45 6.83
CA ALA A 221 16.39 2.59 7.71
C ALA A 221 17.70 2.52 8.54
N ARG A 222 18.19 1.31 8.84
CA ARG A 222 19.47 1.10 9.54
C ARG A 222 20.67 1.29 8.62
N ASP A 223 20.54 0.84 7.36
CA ASP A 223 21.67 0.69 6.43
C ASP A 223 21.81 1.88 5.48
N SER A 224 20.72 2.57 5.13
CA SER A 224 20.68 3.59 4.05
C SER A 224 20.97 5.03 4.52
N GLY A 225 21.24 5.27 5.82
CA GLY A 225 21.54 6.60 6.34
C GLY A 225 20.35 7.58 6.26
N PRO A 226 20.60 8.90 6.05
CA PRO A 226 19.57 9.94 6.19
C PRO A 226 18.49 9.92 5.09
N ASN A 227 18.68 9.20 4.01
CA ASN A 227 17.73 9.14 2.88
C ASN A 227 16.81 7.92 2.92
N GLY A 228 16.95 7.03 3.91
CA GLY A 228 16.08 5.87 4.11
C GLY A 228 14.76 6.23 4.82
N PHE A 229 14.07 5.20 5.32
CA PHE A 229 12.79 5.35 6.04
C PHE A 229 12.91 5.92 7.47
N LYS A 230 14.11 6.35 7.89
CA LYS A 230 14.37 6.86 9.24
C LYS A 230 13.48 8.06 9.57
N GLY A 231 12.86 8.02 10.75
CA GLY A 231 11.93 9.07 11.19
C GLY A 231 10.55 9.00 10.54
N THR A 232 10.25 7.97 9.77
CA THR A 232 8.92 7.71 9.18
C THR A 232 8.18 6.62 9.95
N PRO A 233 6.84 6.50 9.82
CA PRO A 233 6.11 5.37 10.39
C PRO A 233 6.58 4.00 9.88
N PHE A 234 7.28 3.97 8.75
CA PHE A 234 7.80 2.74 8.12
C PHE A 234 9.16 2.29 8.69
N GLU A 235 9.83 3.12 9.50
CA GLU A 235 11.11 2.77 10.14
C GLU A 235 11.03 1.48 10.98
N GLY A 236 9.86 1.22 11.58
CA GLY A 236 9.61 0.03 12.39
C GLY A 236 9.23 -1.23 11.64
N ILE A 237 9.01 -1.16 10.31
CA ILE A 237 8.59 -2.33 9.52
C ILE A 237 9.70 -3.37 9.49
N ASP A 238 9.37 -4.55 10.00
CA ASP A 238 10.24 -5.72 10.00
C ASP A 238 10.03 -6.56 8.71
N CYS A 239 9.87 -7.85 8.80
CA CYS A 239 9.79 -8.77 7.67
C CYS A 239 8.43 -9.43 7.47
N GLY A 240 7.40 -8.95 8.16
CA GLY A 240 6.08 -9.59 8.17
C GLY A 240 5.11 -9.07 7.12
N MET A 241 5.51 -8.09 6.28
CA MET A 241 4.66 -7.65 5.15
C MET A 241 4.77 -8.60 3.96
N VAL A 242 4.66 -9.89 4.23
CA VAL A 242 4.68 -11.00 3.26
C VAL A 242 3.81 -12.15 3.77
N GLY A 243 3.27 -12.93 2.86
CA GLY A 243 2.61 -14.20 3.18
C GLY A 243 2.52 -15.10 1.96
N ASN A 244 2.47 -16.42 2.19
CA ASN A 244 2.26 -17.43 1.15
C ASN A 244 0.81 -17.88 1.22
N VAL A 245 0.05 -17.63 0.16
CA VAL A 245 -1.41 -17.77 0.16
C VAL A 245 -1.86 -18.51 -1.08
N GLN A 246 -2.87 -19.33 -0.96
CA GLN A 246 -3.54 -19.96 -2.08
C GLN A 246 -4.62 -19.00 -2.63
N TRP A 247 -4.49 -18.61 -3.89
CA TRP A 247 -5.39 -17.70 -4.56
C TRP A 247 -6.16 -18.41 -5.65
N SER A 248 -7.46 -18.10 -5.80
CA SER A 248 -8.26 -18.63 -6.91
C SER A 248 -8.99 -17.50 -7.64
N GLY A 249 -9.09 -17.65 -8.97
CA GLY A 249 -9.72 -16.66 -9.84
C GLY A 249 -9.47 -16.94 -11.31
N VAL A 250 -9.69 -15.95 -12.15
CA VAL A 250 -9.52 -16.04 -13.60
C VAL A 250 -8.08 -15.68 -13.97
N ARG A 251 -7.43 -16.50 -14.80
CA ARG A 251 -6.10 -16.18 -15.33
C ARG A 251 -6.13 -14.92 -16.20
N LEU A 252 -5.27 -13.95 -15.89
CA LEU A 252 -5.16 -12.73 -16.71
C LEU A 252 -4.67 -13.03 -18.12
N ALA A 253 -3.86 -14.06 -18.30
CA ALA A 253 -3.42 -14.53 -19.63
C ALA A 253 -4.56 -15.00 -20.53
N GLU A 254 -5.70 -15.43 -19.97
CA GLU A 254 -6.90 -15.80 -20.72
C GLU A 254 -7.86 -14.61 -20.84
N LEU A 255 -8.03 -13.87 -19.76
CA LEU A 255 -8.99 -12.78 -19.66
C LEU A 255 -8.59 -11.57 -20.52
N LEU A 256 -7.35 -11.08 -20.37
CA LEU A 256 -6.95 -9.83 -21.00
C LEU A 256 -6.92 -9.89 -22.53
N PRO A 257 -6.42 -10.95 -23.20
CA PRO A 257 -6.54 -11.05 -24.66
C PRO A 257 -7.96 -11.23 -25.19
N ALA A 258 -8.91 -11.68 -24.35
CA ALA A 258 -10.32 -11.73 -24.70
C ALA A 258 -10.98 -10.35 -24.62
N MET A 259 -10.58 -9.53 -23.63
CA MET A 259 -11.07 -8.16 -23.45
C MET A 259 -10.34 -7.15 -24.37
N PHE A 260 -9.04 -7.34 -24.59
CA PHE A 260 -8.18 -6.48 -25.37
C PHE A 260 -7.57 -7.22 -26.56
N PRO A 261 -8.23 -7.23 -27.74
CA PRO A 261 -7.73 -7.96 -28.91
C PRO A 261 -6.31 -7.57 -29.35
N ARG A 262 -5.85 -6.36 -29.05
CA ARG A 262 -4.48 -5.89 -29.31
C ARG A 262 -3.42 -6.75 -28.59
N LEU A 263 -3.76 -7.38 -27.47
CA LEU A 263 -2.84 -8.24 -26.71
C LEU A 263 -2.62 -9.63 -27.33
N ARG A 264 -3.43 -10.04 -28.29
CA ARG A 264 -3.28 -11.35 -28.97
C ARG A 264 -1.99 -11.47 -29.79
N ASN A 265 -1.49 -10.34 -30.23
CA ASN A 265 -0.26 -10.23 -31.03
C ASN A 265 0.72 -9.30 -30.34
N LEU A 266 1.15 -9.66 -29.11
CA LEU A 266 2.16 -8.91 -28.36
C LEU A 266 3.49 -8.86 -29.15
N THR A 267 3.60 -7.94 -30.08
CA THR A 267 4.85 -7.59 -30.78
C THR A 267 5.44 -6.27 -30.31
N GLY A 268 4.76 -5.56 -29.39
CA GLY A 268 5.16 -4.25 -28.88
C GLY A 268 5.54 -4.27 -27.41
N ASP A 269 6.77 -3.95 -27.08
CA ASP A 269 7.34 -3.98 -25.72
C ASP A 269 6.80 -2.91 -24.77
N ASN A 270 5.92 -1.99 -25.22
CA ASN A 270 5.57 -0.77 -24.50
C ASN A 270 4.14 -0.74 -23.95
N LEU A 271 3.41 -1.88 -23.97
CA LEU A 271 2.05 -1.90 -23.41
C LEU A 271 2.09 -2.12 -21.90
N HIS A 272 1.24 -1.40 -21.20
CA HIS A 272 1.02 -1.48 -19.76
C HIS A 272 -0.41 -1.89 -19.47
N ILE A 273 -0.58 -2.71 -18.44
CA ILE A 273 -1.87 -2.98 -17.82
C ILE A 273 -1.98 -2.08 -16.60
N ILE A 274 -2.97 -1.21 -16.59
CA ILE A 274 -3.28 -0.31 -15.47
C ILE A 274 -4.44 -0.94 -14.71
N PHE A 275 -4.27 -1.10 -13.40
CA PHE A 275 -5.29 -1.60 -12.47
C PHE A 275 -5.76 -0.45 -11.59
N GLU A 276 -7.06 -0.29 -11.42
CA GLU A 276 -7.68 0.73 -10.57
C GLU A 276 -8.61 0.08 -9.56
N GLY A 277 -8.53 0.50 -8.30
CA GLY A 277 -9.35 0.03 -7.18
C GLY A 277 -10.43 1.03 -6.78
N ALA A 278 -11.47 0.55 -6.12
CA ALA A 278 -12.57 1.38 -5.61
C ALA A 278 -12.14 2.41 -4.55
N ASP A 279 -10.95 2.24 -3.96
CA ASP A 279 -10.31 3.20 -3.04
C ASP A 279 -9.55 4.33 -3.76
N GLY A 280 -9.62 4.38 -5.09
CA GLY A 280 -8.88 5.34 -5.93
C GLY A 280 -7.39 5.01 -6.09
N TYR A 281 -6.91 3.89 -5.56
CA TYR A 281 -5.54 3.44 -5.79
C TYR A 281 -5.38 2.93 -7.21
N GLU A 282 -4.37 3.44 -7.91
CA GLU A 282 -4.07 3.03 -9.28
C GLU A 282 -2.59 2.68 -9.42
N SER A 283 -2.31 1.62 -10.16
CA SER A 283 -0.95 1.19 -10.46
C SER A 283 -0.88 0.46 -11.80
N SER A 284 0.30 0.45 -12.42
CA SER A 284 0.51 -0.23 -13.69
C SER A 284 1.67 -1.22 -13.65
N THR A 285 1.58 -2.22 -14.54
CA THR A 285 2.63 -3.21 -14.78
C THR A 285 2.80 -3.42 -16.28
N PRO A 286 4.03 -3.57 -16.81
CA PRO A 286 4.23 -3.92 -18.21
C PRO A 286 3.45 -5.18 -18.59
N ALA A 287 2.71 -5.14 -19.70
CA ALA A 287 1.85 -6.24 -20.14
C ALA A 287 2.61 -7.57 -20.27
N LYS A 288 3.87 -7.54 -20.70
CA LYS A 288 4.74 -8.71 -20.77
C LYS A 288 4.99 -9.41 -19.45
N MET A 289 4.96 -8.68 -18.32
CA MET A 289 5.12 -9.27 -16.99
C MET A 289 3.82 -9.94 -16.50
N VAL A 290 2.67 -9.48 -16.98
CA VAL A 290 1.36 -10.01 -16.61
C VAL A 290 0.98 -11.23 -17.47
N LEU A 291 1.41 -11.24 -18.74
CA LEU A 291 1.01 -12.22 -19.76
C LEU A 291 2.15 -13.16 -20.17
N GLY A 292 3.36 -12.95 -19.65
CA GLY A 292 4.52 -13.79 -19.98
C GLY A 292 4.35 -15.24 -19.50
N ASP A 293 5.10 -16.14 -20.12
CA ASP A 293 5.09 -17.56 -19.76
C ASP A 293 5.41 -17.76 -18.25
N GLY A 294 4.57 -18.51 -17.56
CA GLY A 294 4.69 -18.77 -16.12
C GLY A 294 4.35 -17.58 -15.21
N ALA A 295 3.75 -16.51 -15.71
CA ALA A 295 3.38 -15.36 -14.89
C ALA A 295 2.30 -15.70 -13.84
N ASP A 296 1.42 -16.67 -14.12
CA ASP A 296 0.35 -17.15 -13.22
C ASP A 296 -0.53 -16.03 -12.59
N CYS A 297 -0.60 -14.86 -13.26
CA CYS A 297 -1.36 -13.71 -12.80
C CYS A 297 -2.86 -13.97 -12.83
N LEU A 298 -3.58 -13.52 -11.79
CA LEU A 298 -5.03 -13.74 -11.64
C LEU A 298 -5.79 -12.42 -11.45
N LEU A 299 -7.01 -12.38 -11.96
CA LEU A 299 -8.09 -11.65 -11.32
C LEU A 299 -8.62 -12.58 -10.23
N ALA A 300 -8.12 -12.40 -9.01
CA ALA A 300 -8.42 -13.27 -7.88
C ALA A 300 -9.73 -12.86 -7.21
N THR A 301 -10.54 -13.86 -6.84
CA THR A 301 -11.82 -13.71 -6.13
C THR A 301 -11.85 -14.47 -4.81
N HIS A 302 -10.93 -15.42 -4.61
CA HIS A 302 -10.82 -16.25 -3.41
C HIS A 302 -9.38 -16.30 -2.89
N MET A 303 -9.24 -16.49 -1.60
CA MET A 303 -7.98 -16.81 -0.93
C MET A 303 -8.18 -17.90 0.10
N ASN A 304 -7.28 -18.87 0.14
CA ASN A 304 -7.30 -20.03 1.02
C ASN A 304 -8.65 -20.82 0.99
N GLY A 305 -9.31 -20.84 -0.17
CA GLY A 305 -10.59 -21.54 -0.39
C GLY A 305 -11.84 -20.70 -0.15
N ASP A 306 -11.74 -19.56 0.53
CA ASP A 306 -12.87 -18.67 0.84
C ASP A 306 -12.88 -17.45 -0.08
N ALA A 307 -14.02 -16.75 -0.18
CA ALA A 307 -14.08 -15.45 -0.83
C ALA A 307 -13.10 -14.47 -0.18
N LEU A 308 -12.57 -13.53 -0.95
CA LEU A 308 -11.66 -12.52 -0.42
C LEU A 308 -12.26 -11.79 0.78
N ALA A 309 -11.47 -11.61 1.83
CA ALA A 309 -11.85 -10.72 2.92
C ALA A 309 -11.83 -9.24 2.46
N ALA A 310 -12.59 -8.38 3.15
CA ALA A 310 -12.69 -6.97 2.80
C ALA A 310 -11.32 -6.29 2.71
N ASP A 311 -10.43 -6.46 3.69
CA ASP A 311 -9.06 -5.92 3.69
C ASP A 311 -8.18 -6.47 2.55
N HIS A 312 -8.53 -7.61 2.02
CA HIS A 312 -7.77 -8.28 0.96
C HIS A 312 -8.33 -8.10 -0.44
N GLY A 313 -9.36 -7.23 -0.59
CA GLY A 313 -9.83 -6.79 -1.89
C GLY A 313 -11.13 -7.43 -2.37
N PHE A 314 -12.03 -7.84 -1.46
CA PHE A 314 -13.38 -8.29 -1.84
C PHE A 314 -14.07 -7.28 -2.78
N PRO A 315 -14.73 -7.70 -3.86
CA PRO A 315 -14.91 -9.08 -4.32
C PRO A 315 -13.82 -9.59 -5.26
N CYS A 316 -12.95 -8.72 -5.79
CA CYS A 316 -11.87 -9.14 -6.67
C CYS A 316 -10.67 -8.20 -6.62
N ARG A 317 -9.50 -8.77 -6.86
CA ARG A 317 -8.22 -8.06 -6.91
C ARG A 317 -7.33 -8.57 -8.03
N ALA A 318 -6.35 -7.75 -8.43
CA ALA A 318 -5.21 -8.27 -9.16
C ALA A 318 -4.30 -9.07 -8.21
N LEU A 319 -3.84 -10.24 -8.65
CA LEU A 319 -2.74 -10.97 -8.06
C LEU A 319 -1.66 -11.14 -9.13
N LEU A 320 -0.47 -10.63 -8.86
CA LEU A 320 0.66 -10.64 -9.79
C LEU A 320 1.86 -11.33 -9.10
N PRO A 321 1.98 -12.67 -9.20
CA PRO A 321 3.05 -13.44 -8.60
C PRO A 321 4.44 -12.95 -9.01
N GLY A 322 5.39 -12.88 -8.06
CA GLY A 322 6.74 -12.39 -8.30
C GLY A 322 6.86 -10.87 -8.49
N ILE A 323 5.75 -10.15 -8.45
CA ILE A 323 5.70 -8.70 -8.58
C ILE A 323 5.33 -8.07 -7.23
N ALA A 324 5.87 -6.89 -6.92
CA ALA A 324 5.62 -6.22 -5.66
C ALA A 324 4.13 -5.99 -5.41
N GLY A 325 3.68 -6.22 -4.17
CA GLY A 325 2.28 -6.15 -3.77
C GLY A 325 1.59 -4.81 -4.10
N ALA A 326 2.36 -3.73 -4.24
CA ALA A 326 1.88 -2.43 -4.73
C ALA A 326 1.25 -2.50 -6.13
N ARG A 327 1.57 -3.51 -6.93
CA ARG A 327 1.01 -3.73 -8.27
C ARG A 327 -0.23 -4.63 -8.25
N SER A 328 -0.44 -5.37 -7.18
CA SER A 328 -1.58 -6.26 -6.97
C SER A 328 -2.77 -5.50 -6.36
N VAL A 329 -3.39 -4.62 -7.16
CA VAL A 329 -4.44 -3.68 -6.75
C VAL A 329 -5.67 -4.43 -6.24
N LYS A 330 -6.22 -3.97 -5.11
CA LYS A 330 -7.42 -4.50 -4.43
C LYS A 330 -8.69 -3.80 -4.93
N TRP A 331 -9.84 -4.42 -4.68
CA TRP A 331 -11.17 -3.83 -4.98
C TRP A 331 -11.29 -3.33 -6.41
N LEU A 332 -10.85 -4.14 -7.38
CA LEU A 332 -10.76 -3.74 -8.79
C LEU A 332 -12.08 -3.21 -9.33
N THR A 333 -12.03 -1.98 -9.87
CA THR A 333 -13.13 -1.34 -10.61
C THR A 333 -12.80 -1.17 -12.08
N ALA A 334 -11.53 -1.08 -12.45
CA ALA A 334 -11.13 -1.00 -13.85
C ALA A 334 -9.77 -1.67 -14.12
N ILE A 335 -9.64 -2.20 -15.32
CA ILE A 335 -8.40 -2.65 -15.94
C ILE A 335 -8.29 -1.94 -17.28
N ARG A 336 -7.21 -1.17 -17.49
CA ARG A 336 -7.01 -0.40 -18.72
C ARG A 336 -5.75 -0.85 -19.45
N LEU A 337 -5.84 -0.92 -20.78
CA LEU A 337 -4.68 -1.09 -21.65
C LEU A 337 -4.13 0.28 -22.04
N SER A 338 -2.81 0.48 -21.87
CA SER A 338 -2.16 1.77 -22.12
C SER A 338 -0.81 1.59 -22.81
N GLU A 339 -0.39 2.58 -23.58
CA GLU A 339 0.97 2.66 -24.18
C GLU A 339 1.98 3.33 -23.24
N THR A 340 1.50 3.88 -22.12
CA THR A 340 2.34 4.51 -21.09
C THR A 340 1.99 3.94 -19.71
N PRO A 341 2.94 3.93 -18.77
CA PRO A 341 2.63 3.57 -17.40
C PRO A 341 1.62 4.55 -16.77
N SER A 342 0.98 4.13 -15.69
CA SER A 342 0.09 4.99 -14.93
C SER A 342 0.79 6.25 -14.43
N ALA A 343 0.17 7.41 -14.64
CA ALA A 343 0.62 8.68 -14.11
C ALA A 343 0.20 8.92 -12.65
N ALA A 344 -0.57 8.00 -12.05
CA ALA A 344 -0.97 8.11 -10.65
C ALA A 344 0.27 8.19 -9.74
N PRO A 345 0.23 9.02 -8.68
CA PRO A 345 1.38 9.28 -7.82
C PRO A 345 2.02 8.03 -7.24
N TRP A 346 1.22 7.03 -6.88
CA TRP A 346 1.72 5.76 -6.36
C TRP A 346 2.57 4.98 -7.37
N ASN A 347 2.35 5.18 -8.66
CA ASN A 347 3.14 4.60 -9.73
C ASN A 347 4.29 5.52 -10.14
N ALA A 348 4.01 6.81 -10.32
CA ALA A 348 4.93 7.76 -10.91
C ALA A 348 5.98 8.32 -9.91
N ALA A 349 5.66 8.39 -8.60
CA ALA A 349 6.50 9.06 -7.60
C ALA A 349 6.90 8.20 -6.39
N TYR A 350 6.05 7.27 -5.92
CA TYR A 350 6.28 6.64 -4.61
C TYR A 350 6.93 5.25 -4.67
N TYR A 351 6.52 4.37 -5.58
CA TYR A 351 7.10 3.03 -5.69
C TYR A 351 8.21 3.00 -6.75
N ARG A 352 9.30 3.70 -6.43
CA ARG A 352 10.46 3.82 -7.31
C ARG A 352 11.75 3.37 -6.61
N GLN A 353 12.71 2.91 -7.37
CA GLN A 353 14.05 2.55 -6.91
C GLN A 353 14.96 3.79 -6.88
N SER A 354 16.15 3.64 -6.32
CA SER A 354 17.14 4.73 -6.21
C SER A 354 17.61 5.28 -7.56
N ASP A 355 17.51 4.49 -8.62
CA ASP A 355 17.82 4.87 -10.02
C ASP A 355 16.59 5.40 -10.77
N ASP A 356 15.52 5.71 -10.04
CA ASP A 356 14.23 6.17 -10.55
C ASP A 356 13.49 5.15 -11.42
N ALA A 357 13.87 3.88 -11.41
CA ALA A 357 13.09 2.81 -12.02
C ALA A 357 11.85 2.46 -11.16
N GLU A 358 10.77 2.03 -11.82
CA GLU A 358 9.59 1.56 -11.11
C GLU A 358 9.88 0.25 -10.35
N VAL A 359 9.40 0.16 -9.10
CA VAL A 359 9.41 -1.10 -8.35
C VAL A 359 8.36 -2.02 -8.95
N GLN A 360 8.81 -3.00 -9.73
CA GLN A 360 7.97 -4.03 -10.35
C GLN A 360 8.32 -5.41 -9.79
N ALA A 361 9.46 -5.95 -10.18
CA ALA A 361 9.90 -7.29 -9.82
C ALA A 361 10.35 -7.40 -8.36
N LEU A 362 9.97 -8.47 -7.69
CA LEU A 362 10.53 -8.84 -6.39
C LEU A 362 11.90 -9.50 -6.59
N PRO A 363 12.89 -9.24 -5.75
CA PRO A 363 14.14 -9.98 -5.70
C PRO A 363 13.96 -11.33 -5.00
N LEU A 364 14.93 -12.24 -5.20
CA LEU A 364 15.10 -13.42 -4.36
C LEU A 364 15.22 -13.00 -2.88
N GLN A 365 14.50 -13.68 -2.01
CA GLN A 365 14.50 -13.39 -0.56
C GLN A 365 14.80 -14.64 0.27
N SER A 366 15.48 -14.41 1.38
CA SER A 366 15.57 -15.37 2.49
C SER A 366 15.43 -14.59 3.81
N ILE A 367 14.56 -15.07 4.69
CA ILE A 367 14.19 -14.38 5.92
C ILE A 367 14.30 -15.37 7.08
N ILE A 368 15.00 -14.98 8.14
CA ILE A 368 14.93 -15.66 9.43
C ILE A 368 13.68 -15.18 10.15
N LEU A 369 12.76 -16.09 10.43
CA LEU A 369 11.54 -15.79 11.18
C LEU A 369 11.71 -16.02 12.67
N GLN A 370 12.47 -17.06 13.04
CA GLN A 370 12.77 -17.37 14.43
C GLN A 370 14.24 -17.84 14.59
N PRO A 371 14.90 -17.41 15.68
CA PRO A 371 14.42 -16.44 16.68
C PRO A 371 14.19 -15.06 16.10
N ALA A 372 13.31 -14.27 16.74
CA ALA A 372 13.12 -12.87 16.36
C ALA A 372 14.40 -12.05 16.74
N PRO A 373 14.61 -10.87 16.12
CA PRO A 373 15.72 -10.01 16.48
C PRO A 373 15.74 -9.70 17.98
N ARG A 374 16.90 -9.90 18.61
CA ARG A 374 17.11 -9.68 20.06
C ARG A 374 16.33 -10.64 20.97
N GLU A 375 15.67 -11.66 20.44
CA GLU A 375 15.05 -12.71 21.24
C GLU A 375 16.13 -13.53 21.97
N ARG A 376 15.93 -13.77 23.27
CA ARG A 376 16.79 -14.64 24.07
C ARG A 376 16.27 -16.07 23.96
N VAL A 377 17.06 -16.92 23.40
CA VAL A 377 16.75 -18.37 23.27
C VAL A 377 17.75 -19.21 24.05
N ALA A 378 17.26 -20.27 24.64
CA ALA A 378 18.14 -21.24 25.31
C ALA A 378 18.80 -22.14 24.25
N ALA A 379 20.10 -22.38 24.40
CA ALA A 379 20.77 -23.43 23.63
C ALA A 379 20.24 -24.80 24.02
N ALA A 380 20.16 -25.69 23.05
CA ALA A 380 19.90 -27.12 23.30
C ALA A 380 21.10 -27.75 24.05
N ALA A 381 20.90 -28.97 24.54
CA ALA A 381 21.94 -29.71 25.29
C ALA A 381 23.24 -29.93 24.47
N ASP A 382 23.14 -29.96 23.16
CA ASP A 382 24.27 -30.05 22.21
C ASP A 382 24.94 -28.68 21.89
N GLY A 383 24.57 -27.62 22.59
CA GLY A 383 25.10 -26.28 22.39
C GLY A 383 24.58 -25.56 21.12
N THR A 384 23.58 -26.10 20.46
CA THR A 384 23.02 -25.48 19.27
C THR A 384 21.74 -24.69 19.56
N VAL A 385 21.42 -23.74 18.67
CA VAL A 385 20.15 -22.99 18.63
C VAL A 385 19.40 -23.36 17.35
N ALA A 386 18.10 -23.62 17.50
CA ALA A 386 17.22 -23.83 16.36
C ALA A 386 16.89 -22.47 15.69
N VAL A 387 17.04 -22.43 14.37
CA VAL A 387 16.71 -21.28 13.53
C VAL A 387 15.76 -21.75 12.45
N GLN A 388 14.75 -20.96 12.14
CA GLN A 388 13.81 -21.26 11.06
C GLN A 388 13.43 -20.01 10.28
N GLY A 389 13.08 -20.21 9.03
CA GLY A 389 12.73 -19.12 8.15
C GLY A 389 12.08 -19.58 6.86
N VAL A 390 11.98 -18.64 5.95
CA VAL A 390 11.43 -18.83 4.60
C VAL A 390 12.42 -18.33 3.56
N ALA A 391 12.38 -18.94 2.38
CA ALA A 391 13.08 -18.46 1.19
C ALA A 391 12.15 -18.58 0.00
N TYR A 392 12.15 -17.57 -0.88
CA TYR A 392 11.28 -17.55 -2.04
C TYR A 392 11.95 -16.85 -3.23
N PRO A 393 11.61 -17.28 -4.45
CA PRO A 393 12.17 -16.70 -5.65
C PRO A 393 11.64 -15.27 -5.87
N GLY A 394 12.39 -14.50 -6.63
CA GLY A 394 11.90 -13.25 -7.20
C GLY A 394 11.03 -13.48 -8.45
N ALA A 395 10.85 -12.42 -9.23
CA ALA A 395 10.02 -12.43 -10.44
C ALA A 395 10.43 -13.46 -11.50
N GLY A 396 11.69 -13.92 -11.49
CA GLY A 396 12.18 -14.95 -12.41
C GLY A 396 11.71 -16.39 -12.08
N GLY A 397 11.04 -16.60 -10.94
CA GLY A 397 10.49 -17.90 -10.56
C GLY A 397 11.51 -19.03 -10.40
N ALA A 398 12.80 -18.73 -10.24
CA ALA A 398 13.84 -19.76 -10.13
C ALA A 398 13.70 -20.54 -8.83
N ALA A 399 13.67 -21.88 -8.92
CA ALA A 399 13.53 -22.74 -7.75
C ALA A 399 14.65 -22.50 -6.72
N ILE A 400 14.28 -22.44 -5.43
CA ILE A 400 15.23 -22.37 -4.32
C ILE A 400 15.99 -23.70 -4.24
N LYS A 401 17.29 -23.66 -4.47
CA LYS A 401 18.16 -24.84 -4.47
C LYS A 401 18.65 -25.20 -3.06
N GLY A 402 18.96 -24.20 -2.26
CA GLY A 402 19.46 -24.34 -0.90
C GLY A 402 19.39 -23.04 -0.14
N VAL A 403 19.52 -23.13 1.17
CA VAL A 403 19.68 -21.99 2.10
C VAL A 403 20.85 -22.32 3.01
N GLU A 404 21.70 -21.34 3.26
CA GLU A 404 22.78 -21.40 4.23
C GLU A 404 22.59 -20.29 5.26
N VAL A 405 22.94 -20.56 6.50
CA VAL A 405 22.75 -19.64 7.64
C VAL A 405 24.07 -19.48 8.39
N SER A 406 24.39 -18.26 8.80
CA SER A 406 25.57 -17.93 9.58
C SER A 406 25.18 -17.44 10.98
N ALA A 407 25.96 -17.79 11.99
CA ALA A 407 25.84 -17.29 13.36
C ALA A 407 27.02 -16.35 13.78
N ASP A 408 27.90 -16.04 12.83
CA ASP A 408 29.18 -15.34 13.09
C ASP A 408 29.47 -14.25 12.02
N ASP A 409 28.44 -13.52 11.61
CA ASP A 409 28.51 -12.44 10.61
C ASP A 409 29.11 -12.89 9.26
N GLY A 410 28.75 -14.10 8.81
CA GLY A 410 29.14 -14.62 7.50
C GLY A 410 30.54 -15.23 7.42
N LYS A 411 31.21 -15.46 8.56
CA LYS A 411 32.55 -16.10 8.57
C LYS A 411 32.42 -17.62 8.34
N SER A 412 31.37 -18.23 8.83
CA SER A 412 31.01 -19.62 8.55
C SER A 412 29.56 -19.76 8.16
N TRP A 413 29.24 -20.77 7.34
CA TRP A 413 27.90 -21.01 6.81
C TRP A 413 27.50 -22.45 7.05
N HIS A 414 26.26 -22.64 7.47
CA HIS A 414 25.66 -23.93 7.76
C HIS A 414 24.46 -24.18 6.84
N ALA A 415 24.41 -25.30 6.17
CA ALA A 415 23.30 -25.65 5.31
C ALA A 415 22.02 -25.85 6.12
N ALA A 416 20.94 -25.24 5.69
CA ALA A 416 19.60 -25.42 6.24
C ALA A 416 18.88 -26.58 5.55
N THR A 417 17.98 -27.23 6.29
CA THR A 417 17.07 -28.23 5.75
C THR A 417 15.85 -27.55 5.18
N LEU A 418 15.59 -27.74 3.88
CA LEU A 418 14.39 -27.24 3.21
C LEU A 418 13.21 -28.18 3.49
N LEU A 419 12.08 -27.64 3.95
CA LEU A 419 10.86 -28.39 4.28
C LEU A 419 10.00 -28.58 3.02
N ARG A 420 10.49 -29.36 2.06
CA ARG A 420 9.83 -29.57 0.76
C ARG A 420 8.54 -30.38 0.85
N ASP A 421 8.43 -31.25 1.87
CA ASP A 421 7.24 -32.09 2.09
C ASP A 421 6.01 -31.27 2.53
N GLU A 422 6.20 -30.01 2.94
CA GLU A 422 5.11 -29.10 3.27
C GLU A 422 4.49 -28.43 2.03
N VAL A 423 5.19 -28.45 0.90
CA VAL A 423 4.71 -27.88 -0.36
C VAL A 423 3.53 -28.68 -0.87
N LEU A 424 2.43 -28.02 -1.21
CA LEU A 424 1.26 -28.69 -1.77
C LEU A 424 1.64 -29.37 -3.10
N LYS A 425 1.05 -30.53 -3.39
CA LYS A 425 1.40 -31.32 -4.58
C LYS A 425 1.24 -30.53 -5.87
N ASP A 426 0.21 -29.71 -5.94
CA ASP A 426 -0.11 -28.87 -7.11
C ASP A 426 0.85 -27.68 -7.24
N ASP A 427 1.56 -27.32 -6.15
CA ASP A 427 2.52 -26.22 -6.12
C ASP A 427 3.96 -26.68 -6.43
N ALA A 428 4.22 -27.97 -6.48
CA ALA A 428 5.58 -28.52 -6.62
C ALA A 428 6.33 -27.99 -7.86
N THR A 429 5.59 -27.55 -8.87
CA THR A 429 6.11 -26.94 -10.12
C THR A 429 5.82 -25.43 -10.20
N ALA A 430 5.04 -24.86 -9.26
CA ALA A 430 4.70 -23.45 -9.26
C ALA A 430 5.90 -22.60 -8.83
N PRO A 431 6.23 -21.53 -9.55
CA PRO A 431 7.48 -20.81 -9.32
C PRO A 431 7.42 -19.77 -8.22
N HIS A 432 6.26 -19.50 -7.60
CA HIS A 432 6.06 -18.27 -6.83
C HIS A 432 5.72 -18.46 -5.35
N HIS A 433 5.76 -19.70 -4.83
CA HIS A 433 5.59 -19.98 -3.41
C HIS A 433 6.92 -19.90 -2.65
N TRP A 434 6.86 -19.79 -1.33
CA TRP A 434 8.06 -19.91 -0.50
C TRP A 434 8.38 -21.36 -0.15
N LEU A 435 9.63 -21.61 0.24
CA LEU A 435 10.06 -22.79 0.97
C LEU A 435 10.40 -22.42 2.41
N ARG A 436 9.84 -23.14 3.36
CA ARG A 436 10.25 -23.06 4.75
C ARG A 436 11.54 -23.84 4.94
N TRP A 437 12.36 -23.39 5.85
CA TRP A 437 13.63 -24.06 6.16
C TRP A 437 13.95 -24.00 7.64
N THR A 438 14.75 -24.98 8.11
CA THR A 438 15.24 -25.05 9.48
C THR A 438 16.73 -25.32 9.49
N ALA A 439 17.42 -24.80 10.52
CA ALA A 439 18.83 -25.09 10.78
C ALA A 439 19.08 -25.20 12.28
N ARG A 440 20.17 -25.89 12.67
CA ARG A 440 20.76 -25.84 14.01
C ARG A 440 22.11 -25.21 13.91
N LEU A 441 22.31 -24.11 14.62
CA LEU A 441 23.54 -23.35 14.60
C LEU A 441 24.28 -23.52 15.90
N PRO A 442 25.58 -23.86 15.89
CA PRO A 442 26.39 -23.84 17.09
C PRO A 442 26.54 -22.38 17.56
N LEU A 443 26.31 -22.13 18.85
CA LEU A 443 26.71 -20.87 19.44
C LEU A 443 28.22 -20.94 19.68
N GLY A 444 28.98 -20.02 19.07
CA GLY A 444 30.37 -19.82 19.44
C GLY A 444 30.48 -19.55 20.96
N ALA A 445 31.49 -20.09 21.61
CA ALA A 445 31.80 -19.68 22.95
C ALA A 445 32.08 -18.18 22.94
N GLY A 446 31.12 -17.39 23.49
CA GLY A 446 31.24 -15.95 23.66
C GLY A 446 32.23 -15.57 24.74
#